data_998ac7be88291ffe894e2b6207ed1519
#
_entry.id   998ac7be88291ffe894e2b6207ed1519
#
_cell.length_a   1.000
_cell.length_b   1.000
_cell.length_c   1.000
_cell.angle_alpha   90.00
_cell.angle_beta   90.00
_cell.angle_gamma   90.00
#
_symmetry.space_group_name_H-M   'P 1'
#
loop_
_entity.id
_entity.type
_entity.pdbx_description
1 polymer ?
#
loop_
_entity_poly.entity_id
_entity_poly.type
_entity_poly.pdbx_seq_one_letter_code
_entity_poly.pdbx_strand_id
1 'polypeptide(L)'
;MQYILDGLISSLEKEESAVIGVIVRSTGSAPRTSGARMLVRLDGTLVGTLGGGALEGWCLKKAKDLLDESNPETFAELEFDLSNKTAAAEGMVCGGEVSVLLQKVTPAYLQHFIQLRDDLVGGVQAMLVTRLPQNGNAPQMYFLPGSDDCELLVPLRKEILGKNRRTKFLLSHEEQDYFVEPLIHPKTVYLLGAGHVALATAHLASFTDFDVVVMDDREEFANVERYPEAREVIVLDSFNDCLKGLGPDDYVVIVTRGHLYDSDVLAQALKTDAGYIGMIGSSKKRQGVFASLLQEGFSNNDLKRVYSPIGISIGGDTPEEIGLSIVAEMVKVRAGMKV
;
A
#
# COMPACT_ATOMS: atom_id res chain seq x y z
N MET A 1 5.24 1.41 -1.11
CA MET A 1 6.09 2.14 -0.12
C MET A 1 7.25 1.28 0.32
N GLN A 2 7.03 0.02 0.62
CA GLN A 2 8.05 -0.89 1.16
C GLN A 2 9.29 -0.98 0.27
N TYR A 3 9.17 -1.18 -1.04
CA TYR A 3 10.31 -1.26 -1.96
C TYR A 3 11.16 0.03 -2.04
N ILE A 4 10.56 1.21 -1.80
CA ILE A 4 11.33 2.47 -1.69
C ILE A 4 12.10 2.50 -0.37
N LEU A 5 11.46 2.07 0.72
CA LEU A 5 12.06 1.99 2.05
C LEU A 5 13.22 1.00 2.06
N ASP A 6 13.03 -0.20 1.51
CA ASP A 6 14.07 -1.22 1.40
C ASP A 6 15.24 -0.73 0.52
N GLY A 7 14.90 -0.08 -0.60
CA GLY A 7 15.88 0.52 -1.48
C GLY A 7 16.72 1.61 -0.82
N LEU A 8 16.07 2.46 0.00
CA LEU A 8 16.76 3.50 0.77
C LEU A 8 17.65 2.90 1.85
N ILE A 9 17.13 2.01 2.68
CA ILE A 9 17.89 1.32 3.73
C ILE A 9 19.12 0.66 3.13
N SER A 10 18.97 -0.06 2.01
CA SER A 10 20.09 -0.72 1.32
C SER A 10 21.18 0.25 0.84
N SER A 11 20.85 1.51 0.49
CA SER A 11 21.85 2.53 0.16
C SER A 11 22.55 3.04 1.44
N LEU A 12 21.77 3.35 2.48
CA LEU A 12 22.30 3.89 3.73
C LEU A 12 23.17 2.88 4.48
N GLU A 13 22.89 1.58 4.39
CA GLU A 13 23.73 0.48 4.93
C GLU A 13 25.11 0.40 4.26
N LYS A 14 25.23 0.87 3.02
CA LYS A 14 26.50 1.00 2.29
C LYS A 14 27.20 2.33 2.54
N GLU A 15 26.71 3.12 3.50
CA GLU A 15 27.17 4.47 3.77
C GLU A 15 26.99 5.44 2.58
N GLU A 16 26.08 5.13 1.67
CA GLU A 16 25.74 5.94 0.51
C GLU A 16 24.51 6.82 0.80
N SER A 17 24.59 8.11 0.45
CA SER A 17 23.42 8.98 0.45
C SER A 17 22.50 8.65 -0.74
N ALA A 18 21.21 8.91 -0.57
CA ALA A 18 20.21 8.80 -1.63
C ALA A 18 19.29 10.03 -1.62
N VAL A 19 18.55 10.27 -2.70
CA VAL A 19 17.56 11.35 -2.74
C VAL A 19 16.15 10.74 -2.84
N ILE A 20 15.31 11.14 -1.90
CA ILE A 20 13.86 10.87 -1.98
C ILE A 20 13.18 12.07 -2.64
N GLY A 21 12.40 11.81 -3.71
CA GLY A 21 11.49 12.77 -4.29
C GLY A 21 10.04 12.42 -3.92
N VAL A 22 9.28 13.41 -3.49
CA VAL A 22 7.85 13.23 -3.14
C VAL A 22 7.00 14.36 -3.69
N ILE A 23 5.86 14.03 -4.30
CA ILE A 23 4.84 15.02 -4.64
C ILE A 23 4.15 15.45 -3.34
N VAL A 24 4.40 16.67 -2.88
CA VAL A 24 3.81 17.21 -1.65
C VAL A 24 2.48 17.92 -1.89
N ARG A 25 2.31 18.53 -3.08
CA ARG A 25 1.06 19.16 -3.51
C ARG A 25 0.74 18.77 -4.94
N SER A 26 -0.53 18.57 -5.23
CA SER A 26 -1.03 18.40 -6.60
C SER A 26 -2.43 18.98 -6.73
N THR A 27 -2.68 19.73 -7.80
CA THR A 27 -3.99 20.30 -8.15
C THR A 27 -4.37 19.93 -9.57
N GLY A 28 -5.68 19.94 -9.88
CA GLY A 28 -6.16 19.62 -11.21
C GLY A 28 -5.85 18.19 -11.67
N SER A 29 -5.69 17.99 -12.98
CA SER A 29 -5.37 16.69 -13.59
C SER A 29 -3.86 16.44 -13.58
N ALA A 30 -3.29 16.10 -12.43
CA ALA A 30 -1.88 15.72 -12.32
C ALA A 30 -1.66 14.24 -12.68
N PRO A 31 -0.48 13.85 -13.21
CA PRO A 31 -0.16 12.45 -13.56
C PRO A 31 -0.21 11.51 -12.36
N ARG A 32 0.11 12.04 -11.19
CA ARG A 32 0.06 11.37 -9.89
C ARG A 32 -0.41 12.34 -8.80
N THR A 33 -1.04 11.79 -7.78
CA THR A 33 -1.49 12.55 -6.61
C THR A 33 -0.37 12.74 -5.57
N SER A 34 -0.58 13.66 -4.62
CA SER A 34 0.31 13.85 -3.47
C SER A 34 0.70 12.54 -2.81
N GLY A 35 1.99 12.42 -2.49
CA GLY A 35 2.61 11.23 -1.92
C GLY A 35 3.09 10.19 -2.93
N ALA A 36 3.02 10.43 -4.24
CA ALA A 36 3.81 9.67 -5.21
C ALA A 36 5.29 9.93 -4.95
N ARG A 37 6.12 8.89 -5.06
CA ARG A 37 7.53 8.94 -4.66
C ARG A 37 8.46 8.28 -5.65
N MET A 38 9.68 8.80 -5.68
CA MET A 38 10.82 8.15 -6.28
C MET A 38 12.01 8.17 -5.30
N LEU A 39 12.88 7.21 -5.44
CA LEU A 39 14.19 7.15 -4.81
C LEU A 39 15.25 7.16 -5.91
N VAL A 40 16.23 8.04 -5.81
CA VAL A 40 17.41 8.07 -6.68
C VAL A 40 18.61 7.70 -5.84
N ARG A 41 19.29 6.62 -6.20
CA ARG A 41 20.51 6.12 -5.55
C ARG A 41 21.74 6.78 -6.13
N LEU A 42 22.86 6.67 -5.42
CA LEU A 42 24.14 7.22 -5.84
C LEU A 42 24.61 6.68 -7.21
N ASP A 43 24.34 5.41 -7.51
CA ASP A 43 24.62 4.79 -8.81
C ASP A 43 23.69 5.25 -9.95
N GLY A 44 22.71 6.13 -9.65
CA GLY A 44 21.72 6.64 -10.58
C GLY A 44 20.51 5.72 -10.77
N THR A 45 20.43 4.59 -10.05
CA THR A 45 19.26 3.70 -10.07
C THR A 45 18.03 4.44 -9.54
N LEU A 46 16.92 4.35 -10.28
CA LEU A 46 15.62 4.91 -9.93
C LEU A 46 14.70 3.81 -9.39
N VAL A 47 14.07 4.05 -8.23
CA VAL A 47 13.04 3.19 -7.64
C VAL A 47 11.78 4.00 -7.41
N GLY A 48 10.62 3.50 -7.85
CA GLY A 48 9.35 4.24 -7.79
C GLY A 48 9.20 5.23 -8.94
N THR A 49 8.16 6.08 -8.89
CA THR A 49 7.84 7.03 -9.96
C THR A 49 7.02 8.21 -9.45
N LEU A 50 7.28 9.39 -10.00
CA LEU A 50 6.46 10.60 -9.81
C LEU A 50 5.39 10.77 -10.91
N GLY A 51 5.29 9.82 -11.84
CA GLY A 51 4.33 9.83 -12.95
C GLY A 51 4.95 9.76 -14.35
N GLY A 52 6.27 9.63 -14.42
CA GLY A 52 6.99 9.53 -15.70
C GLY A 52 7.15 10.87 -16.44
N GLY A 53 7.63 10.77 -17.69
CA GLY A 53 7.78 11.91 -18.57
C GLY A 53 8.82 12.95 -18.13
N ALA A 54 8.65 14.18 -18.59
CA ALA A 54 9.60 15.27 -18.35
C ALA A 54 9.71 15.65 -16.86
N LEU A 55 8.60 15.59 -16.10
CA LEU A 55 8.60 15.85 -14.66
C LEU A 55 9.61 14.96 -13.92
N GLU A 56 9.55 13.67 -14.18
CA GLU A 56 10.47 12.71 -13.57
C GLU A 56 11.90 12.90 -14.05
N GLY A 57 12.08 13.23 -15.33
CA GLY A 57 13.38 13.55 -15.90
C GLY A 57 14.05 14.76 -15.25
N TRP A 58 13.33 15.83 -15.00
CA TRP A 58 13.84 17.01 -14.30
C TRP A 58 14.15 16.72 -12.84
N CYS A 59 13.25 16.01 -12.16
CA CYS A 59 13.48 15.57 -10.78
C CYS A 59 14.72 14.66 -10.67
N LEU A 60 14.91 13.73 -11.60
CA LEU A 60 16.08 12.84 -11.64
C LEU A 60 17.38 13.64 -11.86
N LYS A 61 17.36 14.62 -12.78
CA LYS A 61 18.52 15.48 -12.99
C LYS A 61 18.89 16.25 -11.72
N LYS A 62 17.91 16.92 -11.09
CA LYS A 62 18.15 17.66 -9.84
C LYS A 62 18.56 16.77 -8.67
N ALA A 63 18.00 15.55 -8.58
CA ALA A 63 18.40 14.58 -7.59
C ALA A 63 19.87 14.14 -7.74
N LYS A 64 20.35 13.96 -8.97
CA LYS A 64 21.77 13.69 -9.24
C LYS A 64 22.66 14.87 -8.85
N ASP A 65 22.22 16.11 -9.11
CA ASP A 65 22.94 17.30 -8.64
C ASP A 65 23.06 17.33 -7.11
N LEU A 66 22.00 16.96 -6.37
CA LEU A 66 22.02 16.89 -4.91
C LEU A 66 22.92 15.78 -4.37
N LEU A 67 23.15 14.72 -5.14
CA LEU A 67 24.04 13.62 -4.78
C LEU A 67 25.51 13.93 -5.04
N ASP A 68 25.81 14.93 -5.86
CA ASP A 68 27.19 15.40 -6.06
C ASP A 68 27.78 15.88 -4.72
N GLU A 69 28.95 15.36 -4.38
CA GLU A 69 29.64 15.72 -3.13
C GLU A 69 30.06 17.18 -3.07
N SER A 70 30.27 17.80 -4.23
CA SER A 70 30.62 19.23 -4.33
C SER A 70 29.41 20.15 -4.11
N ASN A 71 28.18 19.63 -4.19
CA ASN A 71 26.96 20.41 -4.00
C ASN A 71 26.59 20.48 -2.50
N PRO A 72 26.58 21.68 -1.89
CA PRO A 72 26.22 21.86 -0.48
C PRO A 72 24.71 21.75 -0.24
N GLU A 73 23.88 21.79 -1.29
CA GLU A 73 22.42 21.67 -1.17
C GLU A 73 22.01 20.27 -0.70
N THR A 74 21.08 20.22 0.23
CA THR A 74 20.54 18.95 0.75
C THR A 74 19.11 18.70 0.32
N PHE A 75 18.47 19.65 -0.32
CA PHE A 75 17.09 19.56 -0.83
C PHE A 75 16.85 20.49 -2.01
N ALA A 76 15.78 20.25 -2.73
CA ALA A 76 15.21 21.16 -3.71
C ALA A 76 13.69 21.06 -3.71
N GLU A 77 13.01 22.19 -3.86
CA GLU A 77 11.58 22.25 -4.09
C GLU A 77 11.37 22.67 -5.56
N LEU A 78 10.61 21.86 -6.29
CA LEU A 78 10.35 22.05 -7.72
C LEU A 78 8.84 22.22 -7.92
N GLU A 79 8.47 23.31 -8.58
CA GLU A 79 7.07 23.57 -8.95
C GLU A 79 6.89 23.44 -10.46
N PHE A 80 5.87 22.70 -10.85
CA PHE A 80 5.52 22.42 -12.23
C PHE A 80 4.10 22.84 -12.52
N ASP A 81 3.94 23.77 -13.47
CA ASP A 81 2.65 24.08 -14.08
C ASP A 81 2.50 23.23 -15.36
N LEU A 82 1.68 22.18 -15.26
CA LEU A 82 1.42 21.23 -16.34
C LEU A 82 0.32 21.69 -17.29
N SER A 83 -0.25 22.89 -17.07
CA SER A 83 -1.35 23.45 -17.87
C SER A 83 -0.86 24.32 -19.03
N ASN A 84 0.41 24.72 -19.03
CA ASN A 84 0.94 25.68 -20.00
C ASN A 84 1.44 25.03 -21.29
N LYS A 85 1.60 25.86 -22.36
CA LYS A 85 2.02 25.42 -23.68
C LYS A 85 3.43 24.82 -23.72
N THR A 86 4.30 25.20 -22.77
CA THR A 86 5.68 24.68 -22.68
C THR A 86 5.64 23.24 -22.16
N ALA A 87 4.80 22.95 -21.18
CA ALA A 87 4.56 21.60 -20.70
C ALA A 87 4.00 20.69 -21.80
N ALA A 88 3.08 21.20 -22.62
CA ALA A 88 2.52 20.47 -23.76
C ALA A 88 3.57 20.19 -24.85
N ALA A 89 4.52 21.09 -25.10
CA ALA A 89 5.61 20.91 -26.05
C ALA A 89 6.60 19.80 -25.61
N GLU A 90 6.69 19.55 -24.30
CA GLU A 90 7.52 18.48 -23.71
C GLU A 90 6.72 17.18 -23.45
N GLY A 91 5.53 17.05 -24.05
CA GLY A 91 4.70 15.85 -23.97
C GLY A 91 3.87 15.71 -22.70
N MET A 92 3.76 16.77 -21.87
CA MET A 92 2.90 16.80 -20.71
C MET A 92 1.54 17.41 -21.07
N VAL A 93 0.52 16.57 -21.21
CA VAL A 93 -0.86 16.96 -21.60
C VAL A 93 -1.78 17.04 -20.37
N CYS A 94 -1.23 17.06 -19.17
CA CYS A 94 -1.99 17.10 -17.92
C CYS A 94 -2.22 18.55 -17.49
N GLY A 95 -3.45 18.93 -17.19
CA GLY A 95 -3.81 20.29 -16.76
C GLY A 95 -3.82 20.40 -15.23
N GLY A 96 -2.69 20.70 -14.59
CA GLY A 96 -2.63 20.87 -13.14
C GLY A 96 -1.27 21.40 -12.68
N GLU A 97 -1.17 21.69 -11.38
CA GLU A 97 0.09 22.10 -10.76
C GLU A 97 0.60 20.98 -9.83
N VAL A 98 1.92 20.80 -9.78
CA VAL A 98 2.57 19.79 -8.95
C VAL A 98 3.77 20.42 -8.26
N SER A 99 3.85 20.28 -6.92
CA SER A 99 5.04 20.62 -6.14
C SER A 99 5.74 19.34 -5.69
N VAL A 100 7.03 19.23 -6.00
CA VAL A 100 7.88 18.09 -5.64
C VAL A 100 8.96 18.54 -4.69
N LEU A 101 9.06 17.88 -3.55
CA LEU A 101 10.20 18.01 -2.64
C LEU A 101 11.20 16.90 -2.94
N LEU A 102 12.45 17.28 -3.27
CA LEU A 102 13.60 16.39 -3.34
C LEU A 102 14.43 16.59 -2.08
N GLN A 103 14.73 15.52 -1.37
CA GLN A 103 15.54 15.61 -0.12
C GLN A 103 16.64 14.56 -0.14
N LYS A 104 17.88 14.99 0.05
CA LYS A 104 19.03 14.11 0.25
C LYS A 104 18.94 13.49 1.64
N VAL A 105 18.97 12.18 1.68
CA VAL A 105 18.96 11.37 2.90
C VAL A 105 20.35 10.77 3.07
N THR A 106 20.95 11.05 4.21
CA THR A 106 22.30 10.59 4.55
C THR A 106 22.26 9.37 5.46
N PRO A 107 23.36 8.62 5.60
CA PRO A 107 23.47 7.48 6.51
C PRO A 107 23.07 7.76 7.97
N ALA A 108 23.11 9.01 8.41
CA ALA A 108 22.66 9.41 9.74
C ALA A 108 21.19 9.05 10.03
N TYR A 109 20.35 8.90 8.98
CA TYR A 109 18.95 8.50 9.10
C TYR A 109 18.73 6.98 9.11
N LEU A 110 19.76 6.16 8.94
CA LEU A 110 19.62 4.70 8.78
C LEU A 110 18.78 4.06 9.89
N GLN A 111 19.09 4.34 11.14
CA GLN A 111 18.40 3.72 12.28
C GLN A 111 16.91 4.11 12.35
N HIS A 112 16.57 5.33 11.97
CA HIS A 112 15.19 5.78 11.92
C HIS A 112 14.37 5.02 10.86
N PHE A 113 14.96 4.78 9.67
CA PHE A 113 14.29 4.03 8.60
C PHE A 113 14.21 2.53 8.89
N ILE A 114 15.21 1.96 9.58
CA ILE A 114 15.14 0.57 10.06
C ILE A 114 14.00 0.42 11.07
N GLN A 115 13.95 1.30 12.09
CA GLN A 115 12.87 1.27 13.08
C GLN A 115 11.49 1.45 12.42
N LEU A 116 11.37 2.36 11.46
CA LEU A 116 10.15 2.59 10.70
C LEU A 116 9.69 1.33 9.95
N ARG A 117 10.64 0.61 9.33
CA ARG A 117 10.36 -0.67 8.65
C ARG A 117 9.90 -1.72 9.64
N ASP A 118 10.59 -1.85 10.77
CA ASP A 118 10.31 -2.84 11.80
C ASP A 118 8.96 -2.57 12.48
N ASP A 119 8.62 -1.31 12.73
CA ASP A 119 7.30 -0.89 13.20
C ASP A 119 6.19 -1.31 12.21
N LEU A 120 6.42 -1.07 10.89
CA LEU A 120 5.48 -1.48 9.86
C LEU A 120 5.30 -3.00 9.82
N VAL A 121 6.39 -3.77 9.87
CA VAL A 121 6.34 -5.25 9.89
C VAL A 121 5.63 -5.75 11.15
N GLY A 122 5.85 -5.07 12.28
CA GLY A 122 5.19 -5.37 13.56
C GLY A 122 3.72 -4.93 13.64
N GLY A 123 3.15 -4.35 12.55
CA GLY A 123 1.76 -3.86 12.53
C GLY A 123 1.54 -2.57 13.33
N VAL A 124 2.62 -1.89 13.73
CA VAL A 124 2.54 -0.59 14.40
C VAL A 124 2.19 0.48 13.39
N GLN A 125 1.18 1.30 13.69
CA GLN A 125 0.84 2.44 12.85
C GLN A 125 1.94 3.51 12.94
N ALA A 126 2.72 3.62 11.89
CA ALA A 126 3.78 4.60 11.78
C ALA A 126 3.39 5.77 10.88
N MET A 127 4.01 6.92 11.08
CA MET A 127 3.84 8.10 10.23
C MET A 127 5.20 8.73 9.96
N LEU A 128 5.41 9.12 8.72
CA LEU A 128 6.49 10.02 8.35
C LEU A 128 5.91 11.43 8.22
N VAL A 129 6.44 12.35 9.01
CA VAL A 129 6.04 13.76 8.98
C VAL A 129 7.22 14.57 8.47
N THR A 130 7.05 15.22 7.33
CA THR A 130 8.07 16.09 6.76
C THR A 130 7.67 17.56 6.96
N ARG A 131 8.43 18.28 7.77
CA ARG A 131 8.35 19.75 7.81
C ARG A 131 8.82 20.27 6.46
N LEU A 132 7.96 21.01 5.75
CA LEU A 132 8.31 21.54 4.44
C LEU A 132 9.29 22.73 4.56
N PRO A 133 10.16 22.94 3.56
CA PRO A 133 11.07 24.07 3.55
C PRO A 133 10.29 25.38 3.57
N GLN A 134 10.75 26.34 4.39
CA GLN A 134 10.12 27.64 4.50
C GLN A 134 11.13 28.65 5.08
N ASN A 135 11.11 29.90 4.58
CA ASN A 135 11.95 30.99 5.07
C ASN A 135 13.46 30.64 5.13
N GLY A 136 13.94 29.83 4.16
CA GLY A 136 15.34 29.40 4.10
C GLY A 136 15.69 28.19 5.01
N ASN A 137 14.74 27.67 5.78
CA ASN A 137 14.93 26.47 6.57
C ASN A 137 14.86 25.21 5.69
N ALA A 138 15.77 24.27 5.92
CA ALA A 138 15.75 22.97 5.27
C ALA A 138 14.54 22.12 5.74
N PRO A 139 14.06 21.18 4.89
CA PRO A 139 13.05 20.23 5.31
C PRO A 139 13.59 19.31 6.41
N GLN A 140 12.72 18.86 7.29
CA GLN A 140 13.08 17.95 8.37
C GLN A 140 12.06 16.81 8.47
N MET A 141 12.57 15.59 8.58
CA MET A 141 11.76 14.39 8.74
C MET A 141 11.63 14.03 10.22
N TYR A 142 10.41 13.64 10.61
CA TYR A 142 10.08 13.11 11.92
C TYR A 142 9.38 11.75 11.75
N PHE A 143 9.70 10.82 12.63
CA PHE A 143 9.22 9.45 12.58
C PHE A 143 8.33 9.20 13.81
N LEU A 144 7.06 8.91 13.61
CA LEU A 144 6.10 8.62 14.67
C LEU A 144 5.71 7.14 14.63
N PRO A 145 5.66 6.43 15.79
CA PRO A 145 5.70 6.94 17.17
C PRO A 145 7.09 7.11 17.79
N GLY A 146 8.18 6.78 17.11
CA GLY A 146 9.47 6.44 17.72
C GLY A 146 10.56 7.52 17.81
N SER A 147 10.39 8.78 17.33
CA SER A 147 11.50 9.73 17.45
C SER A 147 11.45 10.55 18.75
N ASP A 148 12.55 10.53 19.52
CA ASP A 148 12.72 11.34 20.73
C ASP A 148 12.76 12.86 20.46
N ASP A 149 12.99 13.27 19.20
CA ASP A 149 12.90 14.67 18.72
C ASP A 149 11.45 15.21 18.66
N CYS A 150 10.52 14.49 19.24
CA CYS A 150 9.08 14.79 19.19
C CYS A 150 8.62 15.98 20.05
N GLU A 151 9.48 16.65 20.81
CA GLU A 151 9.06 17.84 21.57
C GLU A 151 8.51 18.94 20.67
N LEU A 152 9.07 19.11 19.48
CA LEU A 152 8.56 20.04 18.45
C LEU A 152 7.19 19.62 17.88
N LEU A 153 6.84 18.35 17.93
CA LEU A 153 5.57 17.82 17.40
C LEU A 153 4.50 17.60 18.48
N VAL A 154 4.81 17.84 19.77
CA VAL A 154 3.81 17.62 20.86
C VAL A 154 2.49 18.33 20.59
N PRO A 155 2.45 19.61 20.20
CA PRO A 155 1.19 20.29 19.84
C PRO A 155 0.51 19.66 18.60
N LEU A 156 1.30 19.33 17.58
CA LEU A 156 0.86 18.77 16.30
C LEU A 156 0.41 17.32 16.43
N ARG A 157 1.01 16.54 17.34
CA ARG A 157 0.76 15.11 17.49
C ARG A 157 -0.72 14.80 17.71
N LYS A 158 -1.40 15.60 18.53
CA LYS A 158 -2.84 15.43 18.79
C LYS A 158 -3.67 15.71 17.51
N GLU A 159 -3.28 16.73 16.75
CA GLU A 159 -3.97 17.09 15.51
C GLU A 159 -3.70 16.06 14.42
N ILE A 160 -2.46 15.61 14.27
CA ILE A 160 -2.05 14.55 13.33
C ILE A 160 -2.81 13.25 13.65
N LEU A 161 -2.83 12.83 14.91
CA LEU A 161 -3.50 11.61 15.34
C LEU A 161 -5.02 11.69 15.29
N GLY A 162 -5.60 12.91 15.33
CA GLY A 162 -7.04 13.16 15.21
C GLY A 162 -7.57 13.12 13.78
N LYS A 163 -6.72 13.29 12.78
CA LYS A 163 -7.12 13.22 11.35
C LYS A 163 -7.15 11.78 10.84
N ASN A 164 -7.77 11.58 9.67
CA ASN A 164 -7.85 10.26 9.05
C ASN A 164 -6.44 9.66 8.83
N ARG A 165 -6.14 8.59 9.55
CA ARG A 165 -4.82 7.94 9.57
C ARG A 165 -4.49 7.14 8.29
N ARG A 166 -5.36 7.16 7.28
CA ARG A 166 -5.21 6.32 6.07
C ARG A 166 -4.80 7.09 4.82
N THR A 167 -4.89 8.41 4.84
CA THR A 167 -4.56 9.25 3.68
C THR A 167 -3.49 10.27 4.02
N LYS A 168 -2.62 10.51 3.06
CA LYS A 168 -1.60 11.56 3.13
C LYS A 168 -2.27 12.92 3.09
N PHE A 169 -1.75 13.89 3.85
CA PHE A 169 -2.32 15.23 3.91
C PHE A 169 -1.29 16.30 4.24
N LEU A 170 -1.59 17.53 3.89
CA LEU A 170 -0.88 18.71 4.36
C LEU A 170 -1.52 19.23 5.64
N LEU A 171 -0.68 19.66 6.57
CA LEU A 171 -1.07 20.27 7.83
C LEU A 171 -0.29 21.58 7.99
N SER A 172 -1.00 22.68 8.14
CA SER A 172 -0.40 23.97 8.47
C SER A 172 -0.59 24.26 9.96
N HIS A 173 0.49 24.56 10.65
CA HIS A 173 0.50 24.90 12.07
C HIS A 173 1.51 26.02 12.32
N GLU A 174 1.08 27.11 12.97
CA GLU A 174 1.93 28.29 13.26
C GLU A 174 2.70 28.79 12.03
N GLU A 175 2.00 28.93 10.90
CA GLU A 175 2.57 29.37 9.61
C GLU A 175 3.59 28.38 8.98
N GLN A 176 3.79 27.19 9.55
CA GLN A 176 4.66 26.14 9.03
C GLN A 176 3.83 25.01 8.44
N ASP A 177 4.19 24.58 7.24
CA ASP A 177 3.54 23.45 6.57
C ASP A 177 4.28 22.14 6.84
N TYR A 178 3.49 21.10 7.05
CA TYR A 178 3.93 19.73 7.27
C TYR A 178 3.23 18.80 6.28
N PHE A 179 4.00 17.93 5.65
CA PHE A 179 3.45 16.86 4.86
C PHE A 179 3.42 15.58 5.71
N VAL A 180 2.23 15.09 6.00
CA VAL A 180 1.99 13.94 6.88
C VAL A 180 1.65 12.73 6.04
N GLU A 181 2.39 11.66 6.24
CA GLU A 181 2.26 10.41 5.51
C GLU A 181 2.05 9.26 6.48
N PRO A 182 0.81 8.82 6.64
CA PRO A 182 0.55 7.57 7.32
C PRO A 182 1.19 6.42 6.54
N LEU A 183 2.04 5.66 7.21
CA LEU A 183 2.63 4.45 6.67
C LEU A 183 1.76 3.30 7.12
N ILE A 184 1.02 2.76 6.18
CA ILE A 184 0.04 1.71 6.44
C ILE A 184 0.69 0.40 6.04
N HIS A 185 0.63 -0.58 6.95
CA HIS A 185 0.98 -1.96 6.62
C HIS A 185 0.17 -2.40 5.39
N PRO A 186 0.78 -3.11 4.43
CA PRO A 186 0.02 -3.74 3.37
C PRO A 186 -1.15 -4.54 3.94
N LYS A 187 -2.30 -4.48 3.29
CA LYS A 187 -3.41 -5.32 3.70
C LYS A 187 -3.07 -6.77 3.43
N THR A 188 -3.37 -7.64 4.39
CA THR A 188 -3.12 -9.07 4.26
C THR A 188 -4.29 -9.76 3.58
N VAL A 189 -4.02 -10.55 2.55
CA VAL A 189 -4.99 -11.40 1.87
C VAL A 189 -4.77 -12.84 2.29
N TYR A 190 -5.75 -13.41 2.96
CA TYR A 190 -5.82 -14.83 3.30
C TYR A 190 -6.56 -15.57 2.19
N LEU A 191 -5.85 -16.36 1.42
CA LEU A 191 -6.39 -17.21 0.35
C LEU A 191 -6.71 -18.58 0.93
N LEU A 192 -7.99 -18.88 1.11
CA LEU A 192 -8.47 -20.18 1.57
C LEU A 192 -8.73 -21.07 0.35
N GLY A 193 -7.78 -21.96 0.11
CA GLY A 193 -7.63 -22.76 -1.09
C GLY A 193 -6.44 -22.35 -1.94
N ALA A 194 -5.67 -23.32 -2.44
CA ALA A 194 -4.43 -23.12 -3.21
C ALA A 194 -4.53 -23.63 -4.67
N GLY A 195 -5.73 -23.57 -5.27
CA GLY A 195 -5.96 -23.97 -6.67
C GLY A 195 -5.46 -22.93 -7.67
N HIS A 196 -5.83 -23.12 -8.95
CA HIS A 196 -5.37 -22.26 -10.05
C HIS A 196 -5.82 -20.79 -9.90
N VAL A 197 -7.08 -20.57 -9.49
CA VAL A 197 -7.60 -19.20 -9.24
C VAL A 197 -6.85 -18.55 -8.08
N ALA A 198 -6.56 -19.31 -7.00
CA ALA A 198 -5.76 -18.80 -5.87
C ALA A 198 -4.34 -18.40 -6.31
N LEU A 199 -3.72 -19.21 -7.17
CA LEU A 199 -2.36 -18.93 -7.68
C LEU A 199 -2.33 -17.62 -8.47
N ALA A 200 -3.25 -17.43 -9.40
CA ALA A 200 -3.36 -16.19 -10.16
C ALA A 200 -3.69 -14.99 -9.25
N THR A 201 -4.59 -15.19 -8.28
CA THR A 201 -4.96 -14.16 -7.30
C THR A 201 -3.78 -13.78 -6.42
N ALA A 202 -2.98 -14.75 -5.93
CA ALA A 202 -1.81 -14.51 -5.11
C ALA A 202 -0.77 -13.64 -5.84
N HIS A 203 -0.44 -14.02 -7.07
CA HIS A 203 0.51 -13.28 -7.90
C HIS A 203 0.07 -11.82 -8.12
N LEU A 204 -1.19 -11.61 -8.55
CA LEU A 204 -1.73 -10.28 -8.80
C LEU A 204 -1.91 -9.46 -7.51
N ALA A 205 -2.26 -10.09 -6.40
CA ALA A 205 -2.39 -9.44 -5.11
C ALA A 205 -1.01 -8.94 -4.62
N SER A 206 0.02 -9.80 -4.66
CA SER A 206 1.39 -9.42 -4.35
C SER A 206 1.89 -8.28 -5.25
N PHE A 207 1.66 -8.37 -6.56
CA PHE A 207 2.02 -7.32 -7.52
C PHE A 207 1.34 -5.97 -7.22
N THR A 208 0.18 -5.98 -6.56
CA THR A 208 -0.59 -4.78 -6.19
C THR A 208 -0.44 -4.38 -4.72
N ASP A 209 0.68 -4.74 -4.09
CA ASP A 209 1.03 -4.38 -2.70
C ASP A 209 0.02 -4.92 -1.65
N PHE A 210 -0.41 -6.17 -1.79
CA PHE A 210 -1.01 -6.94 -0.70
C PHE A 210 -0.01 -7.95 -0.18
N ASP A 211 0.02 -8.16 1.13
CA ASP A 211 0.65 -9.33 1.74
C ASP A 211 -0.25 -10.55 1.52
N VAL A 212 0.32 -11.65 1.09
CA VAL A 212 -0.44 -12.86 0.77
C VAL A 212 -0.11 -13.98 1.74
N VAL A 213 -1.14 -14.57 2.32
CA VAL A 213 -1.09 -15.82 3.10
C VAL A 213 -1.93 -16.86 2.39
N VAL A 214 -1.34 -18.00 2.04
CA VAL A 214 -2.04 -19.07 1.33
C VAL A 214 -2.28 -20.23 2.29
N MET A 215 -3.50 -20.77 2.30
CA MET A 215 -3.92 -21.83 3.22
C MET A 215 -4.70 -22.90 2.45
N ASP A 216 -4.23 -24.15 2.46
CA ASP A 216 -4.91 -25.31 1.86
C ASP A 216 -4.58 -26.59 2.64
N ASP A 217 -5.44 -27.58 2.61
CA ASP A 217 -5.25 -28.87 3.27
C ASP A 217 -4.38 -29.85 2.46
N ARG A 218 -3.85 -29.42 1.31
CA ARG A 218 -3.03 -30.25 0.40
C ARG A 218 -1.65 -29.62 0.22
N GLU A 219 -0.63 -30.32 0.70
CA GLU A 219 0.77 -29.91 0.61
C GLU A 219 1.24 -29.72 -0.85
N GLU A 220 0.76 -30.56 -1.78
CA GLU A 220 1.11 -30.45 -3.19
C GLU A 220 0.59 -29.15 -3.86
N PHE A 221 -0.40 -28.48 -3.24
CA PHE A 221 -0.92 -27.19 -3.70
C PHE A 221 -0.41 -26.04 -2.85
N ALA A 222 -0.36 -26.16 -1.53
CA ALA A 222 0.11 -25.15 -0.61
C ALA A 222 1.62 -25.35 -0.33
N ASN A 223 2.47 -24.83 -1.21
CA ASN A 223 3.92 -24.87 -1.03
C ASN A 223 4.60 -23.62 -1.60
N VAL A 224 5.79 -23.33 -1.10
CA VAL A 224 6.56 -22.12 -1.43
C VAL A 224 7.05 -22.08 -2.88
N GLU A 225 7.17 -23.23 -3.54
CA GLU A 225 7.58 -23.28 -4.95
C GLU A 225 6.47 -22.75 -5.86
N ARG A 226 5.21 -22.99 -5.48
CA ARG A 226 4.04 -22.49 -6.21
C ARG A 226 3.70 -21.05 -5.87
N TYR A 227 4.01 -20.60 -4.64
CA TYR A 227 3.67 -19.28 -4.12
C TYR A 227 4.91 -18.53 -3.62
N PRO A 228 5.91 -18.27 -4.49
CA PRO A 228 7.17 -17.65 -4.07
C PRO A 228 7.02 -16.21 -3.56
N GLU A 229 5.94 -15.51 -3.96
CA GLU A 229 5.65 -14.15 -3.50
C GLU A 229 4.80 -14.09 -2.22
N ALA A 230 4.29 -15.23 -1.74
CA ALA A 230 3.49 -15.27 -0.54
C ALA A 230 4.37 -15.01 0.70
N ARG A 231 3.88 -14.19 1.62
CA ARG A 231 4.51 -13.98 2.91
C ARG A 231 4.56 -15.29 3.71
N GLU A 232 3.50 -16.09 3.59
CA GLU A 232 3.36 -17.34 4.31
C GLU A 232 2.50 -18.33 3.51
N VAL A 233 2.88 -19.60 3.56
CA VAL A 233 2.10 -20.70 2.98
C VAL A 233 1.89 -21.74 4.08
N ILE A 234 0.63 -22.02 4.38
CA ILE A 234 0.21 -22.85 5.50
C ILE A 234 -0.51 -24.09 4.97
N VAL A 235 0.04 -25.28 5.27
CA VAL A 235 -0.66 -26.54 5.06
C VAL A 235 -1.54 -26.81 6.28
N LEU A 236 -2.86 -26.83 6.08
CA LEU A 236 -3.83 -27.03 7.13
C LEU A 236 -4.07 -28.53 7.38
N ASP A 237 -4.26 -28.93 8.63
CA ASP A 237 -4.83 -30.24 8.93
C ASP A 237 -6.30 -30.32 8.47
N SER A 238 -7.01 -29.21 8.59
CA SER A 238 -8.38 -29.01 8.07
C SER A 238 -8.71 -27.53 8.01
N PHE A 239 -9.78 -27.18 7.28
CA PHE A 239 -10.30 -25.80 7.26
C PHE A 239 -11.08 -25.42 8.53
N ASN A 240 -11.18 -26.30 9.51
CA ASN A 240 -11.84 -26.00 10.79
C ASN A 240 -10.96 -25.07 11.63
N ASP A 241 -11.56 -24.00 12.13
CA ASP A 241 -10.90 -23.07 13.08
C ASP A 241 -9.57 -22.48 12.58
N CYS A 242 -9.47 -22.30 11.24
CA CYS A 242 -8.27 -21.80 10.57
C CYS A 242 -8.18 -20.25 10.51
N LEU A 243 -9.27 -19.53 10.79
CA LEU A 243 -9.30 -18.07 10.78
C LEU A 243 -9.57 -17.53 12.19
N LYS A 244 -8.58 -16.81 12.76
CA LYS A 244 -8.70 -16.19 14.09
C LYS A 244 -8.07 -14.81 14.12
N GLY A 245 -8.72 -13.89 14.85
CA GLY A 245 -8.13 -12.59 15.19
C GLY A 245 -7.95 -11.63 14.01
N LEU A 246 -8.63 -11.86 12.89
CA LEU A 246 -8.54 -11.00 11.72
C LEU A 246 -9.21 -9.65 11.98
N GLY A 247 -8.53 -8.58 11.57
CA GLY A 247 -8.96 -7.20 11.72
C GLY A 247 -9.37 -6.51 10.41
N PRO A 248 -9.65 -5.20 10.45
CA PRO A 248 -10.12 -4.44 9.28
C PRO A 248 -9.11 -4.34 8.12
N ASP A 249 -7.85 -4.69 8.35
CA ASP A 249 -6.82 -4.69 7.33
C ASP A 249 -6.58 -6.08 6.72
N ASP A 250 -7.31 -7.09 7.22
CA ASP A 250 -7.26 -8.46 6.72
C ASP A 250 -8.40 -8.72 5.73
N TYR A 251 -8.07 -9.37 4.63
CA TYR A 251 -8.96 -9.71 3.52
C TYR A 251 -9.03 -11.23 3.40
N VAL A 252 -10.22 -11.77 3.34
CA VAL A 252 -10.45 -13.21 3.21
C VAL A 252 -10.99 -13.52 1.83
N VAL A 253 -10.31 -14.38 1.09
CA VAL A 253 -10.68 -14.85 -0.25
C VAL A 253 -10.90 -16.35 -0.20
N ILE A 254 -12.16 -16.78 -0.32
CA ILE A 254 -12.57 -18.17 -0.21
C ILE A 254 -12.69 -18.76 -1.61
N VAL A 255 -11.73 -19.60 -1.97
CA VAL A 255 -11.60 -20.26 -3.28
C VAL A 255 -11.31 -21.76 -3.10
N THR A 256 -11.95 -22.38 -2.08
CA THR A 256 -11.72 -23.77 -1.73
C THR A 256 -12.21 -24.73 -2.83
N ARG A 257 -11.66 -25.95 -2.82
CA ARG A 257 -12.08 -26.97 -3.80
C ARG A 257 -13.49 -27.52 -3.50
N GLY A 258 -14.23 -27.80 -4.55
CA GLY A 258 -15.44 -28.64 -4.50
C GLY A 258 -16.58 -28.12 -3.63
N HIS A 259 -16.49 -26.90 -3.15
CA HIS A 259 -17.52 -26.24 -2.35
C HIS A 259 -17.78 -26.86 -0.96
N LEU A 260 -17.00 -27.84 -0.53
CA LEU A 260 -17.21 -28.56 0.73
C LEU A 260 -16.94 -27.70 1.95
N TYR A 261 -15.93 -26.81 1.86
CA TYR A 261 -15.46 -26.03 3.00
C TYR A 261 -15.90 -24.56 2.98
N ASP A 262 -16.52 -24.11 1.87
CA ASP A 262 -16.83 -22.68 1.69
C ASP A 262 -17.78 -22.15 2.78
N SER A 263 -18.78 -22.94 3.21
CA SER A 263 -19.72 -22.55 4.26
C SER A 263 -19.02 -22.42 5.60
N ASP A 264 -18.17 -23.40 5.97
CA ASP A 264 -17.48 -23.45 7.25
C ASP A 264 -16.43 -22.32 7.35
N VAL A 265 -15.67 -22.10 6.28
CA VAL A 265 -14.70 -21.00 6.20
C VAL A 265 -15.41 -19.65 6.23
N LEU A 266 -16.52 -19.50 5.50
CA LEU A 266 -17.30 -18.27 5.51
C LEU A 266 -17.89 -17.99 6.89
N ALA A 267 -18.38 -19.01 7.59
CA ALA A 267 -18.87 -18.88 8.97
C ALA A 267 -17.77 -18.37 9.92
N GLN A 268 -16.53 -18.84 9.75
CA GLN A 268 -15.38 -18.36 10.52
C GLN A 268 -15.04 -16.91 10.19
N ALA A 269 -14.94 -16.58 8.89
CA ALA A 269 -14.63 -15.23 8.43
C ALA A 269 -15.64 -14.19 8.94
N LEU A 270 -16.94 -14.53 8.95
CA LEU A 270 -18.00 -13.65 9.45
C LEU A 270 -17.93 -13.37 10.96
N LYS A 271 -17.27 -14.23 11.74
CA LYS A 271 -17.02 -14.01 13.16
C LYS A 271 -15.82 -13.10 13.43
N THR A 272 -15.09 -12.70 12.41
CA THR A 272 -13.95 -11.77 12.49
C THR A 272 -14.33 -10.36 12.07
N ASP A 273 -13.43 -9.41 12.31
CA ASP A 273 -13.54 -8.03 11.84
C ASP A 273 -12.88 -7.82 10.48
N ALA A 274 -12.67 -8.88 9.68
CA ALA A 274 -12.05 -8.79 8.36
C ALA A 274 -12.69 -7.71 7.49
N GLY A 275 -11.85 -6.87 6.90
CA GLY A 275 -12.30 -5.70 6.10
C GLY A 275 -12.87 -6.07 4.73
N TYR A 276 -12.59 -7.30 4.27
CA TYR A 276 -13.15 -7.87 3.04
C TYR A 276 -13.34 -9.36 3.21
N ILE A 277 -14.47 -9.88 2.75
CA ILE A 277 -14.77 -11.32 2.72
C ILE A 277 -15.36 -11.63 1.34
N GLY A 278 -14.59 -12.31 0.50
CA GLY A 278 -15.02 -12.72 -0.84
C GLY A 278 -15.14 -14.23 -0.97
N MET A 279 -16.19 -14.72 -1.63
CA MET A 279 -16.39 -16.15 -1.85
C MET A 279 -16.67 -16.44 -3.32
N ILE A 280 -15.88 -17.36 -3.90
CA ILE A 280 -16.12 -17.84 -5.27
C ILE A 280 -17.39 -18.68 -5.36
N GLY A 281 -18.12 -18.49 -6.43
CA GLY A 281 -19.27 -19.35 -6.74
C GLY A 281 -20.36 -18.66 -7.51
N SER A 282 -21.24 -19.48 -8.13
CA SER A 282 -22.41 -18.98 -8.82
C SER A 282 -23.45 -18.38 -7.86
N SER A 283 -24.35 -17.55 -8.38
CA SER A 283 -25.49 -17.02 -7.60
C SER A 283 -26.32 -18.10 -6.92
N LYS A 284 -26.47 -19.27 -7.57
CA LYS A 284 -27.19 -20.43 -7.01
C LYS A 284 -26.44 -21.01 -5.80
N LYS A 285 -25.12 -21.16 -5.90
CA LYS A 285 -24.27 -21.63 -4.79
C LYS A 285 -24.35 -20.67 -3.60
N ARG A 286 -24.18 -19.36 -3.85
CA ARG A 286 -24.30 -18.31 -2.82
C ARG A 286 -25.61 -18.43 -2.05
N GLN A 287 -26.75 -18.59 -2.75
CA GLN A 287 -28.06 -18.75 -2.12
C GLN A 287 -28.10 -19.94 -1.17
N GLY A 288 -27.54 -21.09 -1.56
CA GLY A 288 -27.47 -22.29 -0.72
C GLY A 288 -26.64 -22.08 0.54
N VAL A 289 -25.42 -21.52 0.39
CA VAL A 289 -24.53 -21.23 1.52
C VAL A 289 -25.16 -20.20 2.48
N PHE A 290 -25.76 -19.14 1.94
CA PHE A 290 -26.41 -18.11 2.77
C PHE A 290 -27.61 -18.65 3.53
N ALA A 291 -28.40 -19.56 2.91
CA ALA A 291 -29.52 -20.20 3.59
C ALA A 291 -29.08 -21.10 4.75
N SER A 292 -27.94 -21.81 4.61
CA SER A 292 -27.35 -22.60 5.70
C SER A 292 -26.90 -21.70 6.84
N LEU A 293 -26.15 -20.65 6.55
CA LEU A 293 -25.63 -19.71 7.57
C LEU A 293 -26.77 -19.00 8.35
N LEU A 294 -27.88 -18.66 7.68
CA LEU A 294 -29.06 -18.12 8.37
C LEU A 294 -29.65 -19.12 9.36
N GLN A 295 -29.65 -20.42 9.02
CA GLN A 295 -30.11 -21.49 9.94
C GLN A 295 -29.13 -21.68 11.11
N GLU A 296 -27.84 -21.41 10.90
CA GLU A 296 -26.79 -21.42 11.93
C GLU A 296 -26.80 -20.17 12.84
N GLY A 297 -27.70 -19.20 12.57
CA GLY A 297 -27.90 -18.02 13.43
C GLY A 297 -27.19 -16.74 12.96
N PHE A 298 -26.55 -16.75 11.80
CA PHE A 298 -26.02 -15.49 11.22
C PHE A 298 -27.17 -14.60 10.76
N SER A 299 -26.96 -13.29 10.83
CA SER A 299 -27.94 -12.30 10.38
C SER A 299 -27.78 -11.90 8.90
N ASN A 300 -28.81 -11.33 8.32
CA ASN A 300 -28.70 -10.73 6.99
C ASN A 300 -27.66 -9.59 6.93
N ASN A 301 -27.35 -8.93 8.06
CA ASN A 301 -26.33 -7.89 8.11
C ASN A 301 -24.92 -8.50 8.03
N ASP A 302 -24.69 -9.66 8.62
CA ASP A 302 -23.43 -10.38 8.47
C ASP A 302 -23.21 -10.76 7.02
N LEU A 303 -24.23 -11.32 6.36
CA LEU A 303 -24.17 -11.74 4.96
C LEU A 303 -23.97 -10.58 3.96
N LYS A 304 -24.35 -9.35 4.31
CA LYS A 304 -24.06 -8.15 3.48
C LYS A 304 -22.58 -7.80 3.41
N ARG A 305 -21.76 -8.32 4.33
CA ARG A 305 -20.29 -8.15 4.30
C ARG A 305 -19.62 -9.01 3.24
N VAL A 306 -20.35 -9.96 2.64
CA VAL A 306 -19.80 -10.99 1.75
C VAL A 306 -19.95 -10.56 0.29
N TYR A 307 -18.83 -10.47 -0.39
CA TYR A 307 -18.74 -10.30 -1.85
C TYR A 307 -18.86 -11.67 -2.51
N SER A 308 -20.02 -11.98 -3.10
CA SER A 308 -20.27 -13.25 -3.79
C SER A 308 -21.36 -13.07 -4.86
N PRO A 309 -21.12 -13.43 -6.11
CA PRO A 309 -19.85 -13.94 -6.63
C PRO A 309 -18.71 -12.96 -6.40
N ILE A 310 -17.52 -13.47 -6.01
CA ILE A 310 -16.33 -12.66 -5.80
C ILE A 310 -15.83 -12.04 -7.11
N GLY A 311 -15.33 -10.81 -7.04
CA GLY A 311 -14.74 -10.11 -8.16
C GLY A 311 -15.71 -9.19 -8.93
N ILE A 312 -15.15 -8.18 -9.57
CA ILE A 312 -15.92 -7.30 -10.47
C ILE A 312 -16.22 -8.00 -11.80
N SER A 313 -17.37 -7.73 -12.38
CA SER A 313 -17.75 -8.35 -13.67
C SER A 313 -16.91 -7.80 -14.82
N ILE A 314 -15.99 -8.61 -15.34
CA ILE A 314 -15.14 -8.31 -16.50
C ILE A 314 -15.33 -9.29 -17.65
N GLY A 315 -16.19 -10.31 -17.48
CA GLY A 315 -16.42 -11.37 -18.48
C GLY A 315 -15.29 -12.40 -18.50
N GLY A 316 -14.48 -12.50 -17.44
CA GLY A 316 -13.36 -13.45 -17.34
C GLY A 316 -13.84 -14.89 -17.14
N ASP A 317 -13.12 -15.85 -17.75
CA ASP A 317 -13.39 -17.28 -17.70
C ASP A 317 -12.16 -18.11 -17.30
N THR A 318 -10.94 -17.62 -17.57
CA THR A 318 -9.71 -18.30 -17.15
C THR A 318 -9.37 -18.01 -15.69
N PRO A 319 -8.59 -18.87 -15.02
CA PRO A 319 -8.13 -18.63 -13.65
C PRO A 319 -7.43 -17.26 -13.49
N GLU A 320 -6.66 -16.82 -14.48
CA GLU A 320 -5.95 -15.55 -14.51
C GLU A 320 -6.91 -14.37 -14.58
N GLU A 321 -7.93 -14.44 -15.44
CA GLU A 321 -8.95 -13.40 -15.59
C GLU A 321 -9.85 -13.33 -14.34
N ILE A 322 -10.18 -14.47 -13.74
CA ILE A 322 -10.92 -14.51 -12.47
C ILE A 322 -10.05 -13.90 -11.35
N GLY A 323 -8.76 -14.24 -11.28
CA GLY A 323 -7.81 -13.65 -10.33
C GLY A 323 -7.70 -12.12 -10.49
N LEU A 324 -7.64 -11.64 -11.74
CA LEU A 324 -7.65 -10.20 -12.04
C LEU A 324 -8.94 -9.52 -11.53
N SER A 325 -10.09 -10.14 -11.78
CA SER A 325 -11.40 -9.66 -11.34
C SER A 325 -11.47 -9.55 -9.80
N ILE A 326 -10.96 -10.56 -9.08
CA ILE A 326 -10.90 -10.61 -7.62
C ILE A 326 -9.99 -9.48 -7.10
N VAL A 327 -8.79 -9.37 -7.63
CA VAL A 327 -7.83 -8.34 -7.16
C VAL A 327 -8.33 -6.94 -7.47
N ALA A 328 -8.96 -6.72 -8.62
CA ALA A 328 -9.57 -5.43 -8.95
C ALA A 328 -10.68 -5.04 -7.94
N GLU A 329 -11.50 -6.00 -7.49
CA GLU A 329 -12.49 -5.78 -6.43
C GLU A 329 -11.82 -5.43 -5.10
N MET A 330 -10.80 -6.17 -4.70
CA MET A 330 -10.04 -5.91 -3.47
C MET A 330 -9.38 -4.52 -3.48
N VAL A 331 -8.79 -4.11 -4.61
CA VAL A 331 -8.21 -2.75 -4.79
C VAL A 331 -9.29 -1.68 -4.66
N LYS A 332 -10.47 -1.91 -5.24
CA LYS A 332 -11.62 -0.99 -5.13
C LYS A 332 -12.07 -0.82 -3.68
N VAL A 333 -12.17 -1.93 -2.92
CA VAL A 333 -12.51 -1.89 -1.49
C VAL A 333 -11.42 -1.20 -0.69
N ARG A 334 -10.13 -1.49 -0.97
CA ARG A 334 -8.98 -0.82 -0.33
C ARG A 334 -9.01 0.69 -0.52
N ALA A 335 -9.47 1.15 -1.67
CA ALA A 335 -9.64 2.57 -1.97
C ALA A 335 -10.88 3.21 -1.28
N GLY A 336 -11.67 2.45 -0.52
CA GLY A 336 -12.90 2.93 0.12
C GLY A 336 -14.06 3.15 -0.85
N MET A 337 -13.98 2.61 -2.05
CA MET A 337 -15.04 2.72 -3.06
C MET A 337 -16.08 1.61 -2.86
N LYS A 338 -17.35 1.93 -3.05
CA LYS A 338 -18.42 0.90 -3.03
C LYS A 338 -18.28 -0.01 -4.25
N VAL A 339 -18.41 -1.31 -4.03
CA VAL A 339 -18.44 -2.34 -5.07
C VAL A 339 -19.86 -2.54 -5.55
#